data_6c4970c9de1134553e33f541f57ab947
#
_entry.id   6c4970c9de1134553e33f541f57ab947
#
_cell.length_a   1.000
_cell.length_b   1.000
_cell.length_c   1.000
_cell.angle_alpha   90.00
_cell.angle_beta   90.00
_cell.angle_gamma   90.00
#
_symmetry.space_group_name_H-M   'P 1'
#
loop_
_entity.id
_entity.type
_entity.pdbx_description
1 polymer ?
#
loop_
_entity_poly.entity_id
_entity_poly.type
_entity_poly.pdbx_seq_one_letter_code
_entity_poly.pdbx_strand_id
1 'polypeptide(L)'
;MLFCPASSEKMLKTAHLRGADCVIFDLEDAVAYSEKENARKLLCNALQTIDYGDCEIFVRINPLNTKFGKNDVEELIKSGVKNIRLPMCEGKENVVELSQMLLYYEKINNIHEGTIKIQGAIETPKGVLNALEIAEADNRIVSISFGTGDYTNCLCIDRTKEKEQFLYARSYIALCANKVGIDSTDTVFFDLKDTEGFREETEHIKLLGFTGKSCIHPVQIPIVHQVFTPDSKSVQESLKIIRDSKTAAEKGQGVIVIDGKMV
;
A
#
# COMPACT_ATOMS: atom_id res chain seq x y z
N MET A 1 6.91 -0.27 0.61
CA MET A 1 6.62 -0.25 -0.86
C MET A 1 7.49 0.80 -1.54
N LEU A 2 8.17 0.47 -2.64
CA LEU A 2 9.02 1.40 -3.38
C LEU A 2 8.33 1.88 -4.66
N PHE A 3 8.13 3.20 -4.80
CA PHE A 3 7.62 3.78 -6.04
C PHE A 3 8.70 3.89 -7.11
N CYS A 4 8.36 3.50 -8.33
CA CYS A 4 9.22 3.57 -9.51
C CYS A 4 8.43 3.99 -10.74
N PRO A 5 8.83 5.05 -11.46
CA PRO A 5 8.16 5.45 -12.69
C PRO A 5 8.24 4.35 -13.75
N ALA A 6 7.09 3.99 -14.32
CA ALA A 6 7.01 2.96 -15.36
C ALA A 6 7.64 3.39 -16.70
N SER A 7 7.96 4.66 -16.86
CA SER A 7 8.70 5.18 -18.02
C SER A 7 10.21 4.86 -17.99
N SER A 8 10.74 4.33 -16.87
CA SER A 8 12.16 4.03 -16.72
C SER A 8 12.45 2.54 -16.91
N GLU A 9 12.93 2.17 -18.10
CA GLU A 9 13.32 0.78 -18.39
C GLU A 9 14.33 0.22 -17.37
N LYS A 10 15.28 1.06 -16.93
CA LYS A 10 16.26 0.68 -15.91
C LYS A 10 15.56 0.32 -14.59
N MET A 11 14.58 1.11 -14.13
CA MET A 11 13.87 0.85 -12.87
C MET A 11 12.97 -0.38 -13.01
N LEU A 12 12.30 -0.56 -14.14
CA LEU A 12 11.52 -1.78 -14.41
C LEU A 12 12.38 -3.04 -14.23
N LYS A 13 13.64 -3.01 -14.71
CA LYS A 13 14.57 -4.15 -14.63
C LYS A 13 15.21 -4.35 -13.25
N THR A 14 15.30 -3.33 -12.40
CA THR A 14 16.17 -3.39 -11.20
C THR A 14 15.49 -3.01 -9.89
N ALA A 15 14.24 -2.54 -9.90
CA ALA A 15 13.58 -2.06 -8.69
C ALA A 15 13.40 -3.17 -7.63
N HIS A 16 13.02 -4.37 -8.03
CA HIS A 16 12.87 -5.54 -7.14
C HIS A 16 14.17 -5.96 -6.44
N LEU A 17 15.33 -5.62 -7.03
CA LEU A 17 16.64 -5.93 -6.45
C LEU A 17 17.07 -4.94 -5.35
N ARG A 18 16.23 -3.96 -5.02
CA ARG A 18 16.53 -2.92 -4.02
C ARG A 18 16.14 -3.30 -2.59
N GLY A 19 15.57 -4.49 -2.40
CA GLY A 19 15.24 -5.03 -1.09
C GLY A 19 13.91 -4.53 -0.52
N ALA A 20 13.06 -3.90 -1.31
CA ALA A 20 11.69 -3.60 -0.89
C ALA A 20 10.82 -4.87 -1.00
N ASP A 21 9.91 -5.08 -0.05
CA ASP A 21 8.94 -6.18 -0.10
C ASP A 21 7.99 -6.02 -1.29
N CYS A 22 7.63 -4.78 -1.59
CA CYS A 22 6.78 -4.43 -2.72
C CYS A 22 7.37 -3.31 -3.56
N VAL A 23 7.16 -3.36 -4.88
CA VAL A 23 7.41 -2.25 -5.82
C VAL A 23 6.08 -1.78 -6.40
N ILE A 24 5.89 -0.47 -6.46
CA ILE A 24 4.79 0.16 -7.19
C ILE A 24 5.35 0.75 -8.47
N PHE A 25 5.02 0.15 -9.62
CA PHE A 25 5.27 0.78 -10.91
C PHE A 25 4.16 1.79 -11.20
N ASP A 26 4.58 3.03 -11.41
CA ASP A 26 3.68 4.16 -11.50
C ASP A 26 3.45 4.57 -12.96
N LEU A 27 2.18 4.55 -13.41
CA LEU A 27 1.71 5.08 -14.69
C LEU A 27 1.08 6.48 -14.55
N GLU A 28 0.94 6.97 -13.32
CA GLU A 28 0.25 8.22 -13.04
C GLU A 28 1.24 9.40 -12.92
N ASP A 29 1.42 9.98 -11.73
CA ASP A 29 2.13 11.24 -11.53
C ASP A 29 3.63 11.20 -11.89
N ALA A 30 4.27 10.04 -11.72
CA ALA A 30 5.69 9.91 -12.07
C ALA A 30 5.95 9.79 -13.58
N VAL A 31 4.91 9.84 -14.42
CA VAL A 31 5.00 9.73 -15.88
C VAL A 31 4.39 10.96 -16.56
N ALA A 32 5.20 11.65 -17.38
CA ALA A 32 4.71 12.78 -18.16
C ALA A 32 3.51 12.38 -19.04
N TYR A 33 2.57 13.29 -19.22
CA TYR A 33 1.33 13.04 -19.96
C TYR A 33 1.55 12.48 -21.37
N SER A 34 2.56 12.99 -22.10
CA SER A 34 2.95 12.52 -23.44
C SER A 34 3.52 11.11 -23.45
N GLU A 35 4.07 10.65 -22.32
CA GLU A 35 4.77 9.37 -22.21
C GLU A 35 3.91 8.24 -21.63
N LYS A 36 2.69 8.52 -21.19
CA LYS A 36 1.85 7.53 -20.48
C LYS A 36 1.61 6.26 -21.31
N GLU A 37 1.36 6.38 -22.60
CA GLU A 37 1.16 5.21 -23.47
C GLU A 37 2.45 4.40 -23.69
N ASN A 38 3.59 5.09 -23.82
CA ASN A 38 4.88 4.44 -23.94
C ASN A 38 5.25 3.72 -22.62
N ALA A 39 5.03 4.37 -21.49
CA ALA A 39 5.27 3.79 -20.18
C ALA A 39 4.42 2.53 -19.95
N ARG A 40 3.12 2.55 -20.31
CA ARG A 40 2.26 1.36 -20.24
C ARG A 40 2.82 0.22 -21.08
N LYS A 41 3.23 0.48 -22.34
CA LYS A 41 3.79 -0.56 -23.21
C LYS A 41 5.09 -1.14 -22.64
N LEU A 42 5.97 -0.27 -22.12
CA LEU A 42 7.21 -0.71 -21.47
C LEU A 42 6.93 -1.58 -20.25
N LEU A 43 5.99 -1.17 -19.41
CA LEU A 43 5.60 -1.93 -18.23
C LEU A 43 4.95 -3.27 -18.59
N CYS A 44 4.03 -3.29 -19.55
CA CYS A 44 3.42 -4.53 -20.03
C CYS A 44 4.45 -5.55 -20.52
N ASN A 45 5.44 -5.08 -21.30
CA ASN A 45 6.55 -5.95 -21.73
C ASN A 45 7.39 -6.42 -20.54
N ALA A 46 7.66 -5.55 -19.56
CA ALA A 46 8.44 -5.91 -18.38
C ALA A 46 7.72 -6.98 -17.52
N LEU A 47 6.42 -6.84 -17.30
CA LEU A 47 5.62 -7.83 -16.56
C LEU A 47 5.61 -9.22 -17.20
N GLN A 48 5.76 -9.30 -18.54
CA GLN A 48 5.79 -10.56 -19.27
C GLN A 48 7.19 -11.19 -19.34
N THR A 49 8.25 -10.39 -19.20
CA THR A 49 9.62 -10.84 -19.53
C THR A 49 10.56 -10.88 -18.33
N ILE A 50 10.22 -10.22 -17.23
CA ILE A 50 11.07 -10.13 -16.05
C ILE A 50 10.45 -10.96 -14.92
N ASP A 51 11.26 -11.83 -14.34
CA ASP A 51 10.94 -12.49 -13.09
C ASP A 51 11.30 -11.56 -11.91
N TYR A 52 10.29 -11.13 -11.17
CA TYR A 52 10.46 -10.26 -10.01
C TYR A 52 10.70 -11.02 -8.70
N GLY A 53 10.77 -12.37 -8.75
CA GLY A 53 10.99 -13.22 -7.59
C GLY A 53 9.92 -13.04 -6.52
N ASP A 54 10.36 -12.92 -5.26
CA ASP A 54 9.46 -12.75 -4.10
C ASP A 54 8.98 -11.30 -3.91
N CYS A 55 9.45 -10.34 -4.73
CA CYS A 55 9.03 -8.95 -4.65
C CYS A 55 7.61 -8.79 -5.20
N GLU A 56 6.70 -8.32 -4.39
CA GLU A 56 5.33 -8.10 -4.80
C GLU A 56 5.23 -6.85 -5.70
N ILE A 57 4.55 -6.98 -6.84
CA ILE A 57 4.41 -5.90 -7.81
C ILE A 57 2.98 -5.36 -7.79
N PHE A 58 2.86 -4.07 -7.51
CA PHE A 58 1.69 -3.26 -7.71
C PHE A 58 1.87 -2.34 -8.90
N VAL A 59 0.80 -2.02 -9.60
CA VAL A 59 0.80 -1.00 -10.65
C VAL A 59 -0.19 0.09 -10.29
N ARG A 60 0.29 1.33 -10.10
CA ARG A 60 -0.59 2.49 -9.98
C ARG A 60 -1.02 2.91 -11.37
N ILE A 61 -2.30 2.69 -11.67
CA ILE A 61 -2.93 3.08 -12.93
C ILE A 61 -3.27 4.57 -12.95
N ASN A 62 -3.58 5.11 -14.11
CA ASN A 62 -4.24 6.41 -14.19
C ASN A 62 -5.68 6.31 -13.69
N PRO A 63 -6.28 7.41 -13.15
CA PRO A 63 -7.69 7.40 -12.73
C PRO A 63 -8.62 6.93 -13.86
N LEU A 64 -9.62 6.12 -13.52
CA LEU A 64 -10.51 5.45 -14.50
C LEU A 64 -11.32 6.44 -15.36
N ASN A 65 -11.56 7.64 -14.86
CA ASN A 65 -12.24 8.71 -15.57
C ASN A 65 -11.34 9.47 -16.55
N THR A 66 -10.06 9.11 -16.66
CA THR A 66 -9.14 9.65 -17.65
C THR A 66 -9.13 8.80 -18.92
N LYS A 67 -8.64 9.35 -20.02
CA LYS A 67 -8.48 8.59 -21.28
C LYS A 67 -7.52 7.40 -21.20
N PHE A 68 -6.69 7.33 -20.13
CA PHE A 68 -5.67 6.29 -19.96
C PHE A 68 -6.14 5.15 -19.06
N GLY A 69 -6.89 5.45 -17.97
CA GLY A 69 -7.14 4.51 -16.89
C GLY A 69 -7.76 3.18 -17.33
N LYS A 70 -8.80 3.22 -18.16
CA LYS A 70 -9.45 1.98 -18.65
C LYS A 70 -8.53 1.16 -19.55
N ASN A 71 -7.74 1.81 -20.39
CA ASN A 71 -6.74 1.15 -21.24
C ASN A 71 -5.59 0.56 -20.41
N ASP A 72 -5.20 1.24 -19.31
CA ASP A 72 -4.20 0.70 -18.39
C ASP A 72 -4.68 -0.63 -17.81
N VAL A 73 -5.91 -0.69 -17.31
CA VAL A 73 -6.49 -1.92 -16.74
C VAL A 73 -6.49 -3.05 -17.77
N GLU A 74 -7.01 -2.80 -18.98
CA GLU A 74 -7.10 -3.81 -20.04
C GLU A 74 -5.73 -4.38 -20.41
N GLU A 75 -4.76 -3.54 -20.70
CA GLU A 75 -3.42 -3.96 -21.17
C GLU A 75 -2.61 -4.65 -20.05
N LEU A 76 -2.72 -4.16 -18.81
CA LEU A 76 -2.04 -4.74 -17.67
C LEU A 76 -2.53 -6.16 -17.35
N ILE A 77 -3.84 -6.41 -17.45
CA ILE A 77 -4.39 -7.74 -17.21
C ILE A 77 -3.86 -8.74 -18.23
N LYS A 78 -3.80 -8.38 -19.51
CA LYS A 78 -3.21 -9.19 -20.58
C LYS A 78 -1.73 -9.48 -20.35
N SER A 79 -1.05 -8.60 -19.59
CA SER A 79 0.37 -8.71 -19.29
C SER A 79 0.70 -9.42 -17.98
N GLY A 80 -0.33 -9.96 -17.28
CA GLY A 80 -0.14 -10.78 -16.08
C GLY A 80 0.00 -9.99 -14.78
N VAL A 81 -0.48 -8.73 -14.71
CA VAL A 81 -0.54 -7.98 -13.46
C VAL A 81 -1.34 -8.73 -12.41
N LYS A 82 -0.89 -8.69 -11.15
CA LYS A 82 -1.59 -9.32 -10.02
C LYS A 82 -2.19 -8.31 -9.05
N ASN A 83 -1.60 -7.12 -8.94
CA ASN A 83 -2.05 -6.11 -8.00
C ASN A 83 -2.14 -4.74 -8.68
N ILE A 84 -3.27 -4.07 -8.54
CA ILE A 84 -3.51 -2.73 -9.06
C ILE A 84 -3.70 -1.77 -7.90
N ARG A 85 -2.96 -0.65 -7.93
CA ARG A 85 -3.22 0.48 -7.07
C ARG A 85 -4.14 1.46 -7.79
N LEU A 86 -5.34 1.62 -7.25
CA LEU A 86 -6.34 2.56 -7.74
C LEU A 86 -6.12 3.93 -7.10
N PRO A 87 -5.73 4.96 -7.86
CA PRO A 87 -5.55 6.31 -7.32
C PRO A 87 -6.89 6.98 -7.04
N MET A 88 -6.86 8.05 -6.24
CA MET A 88 -8.01 8.93 -6.01
C MET A 88 -9.29 8.20 -5.58
N CYS A 89 -9.16 7.21 -4.68
CA CYS A 89 -10.33 6.54 -4.12
C CYS A 89 -11.09 7.48 -3.19
N GLU A 90 -12.27 7.90 -3.60
CA GLU A 90 -13.15 8.80 -2.84
C GLU A 90 -14.41 8.14 -2.28
N GLY A 91 -14.73 6.94 -2.72
CA GLY A 91 -15.87 6.15 -2.27
C GLY A 91 -15.81 4.72 -2.81
N LYS A 92 -16.71 3.87 -2.31
CA LYS A 92 -16.81 2.46 -2.74
C LYS A 92 -17.05 2.31 -4.23
N GLU A 93 -17.70 3.29 -4.90
CA GLU A 93 -18.04 3.27 -6.32
C GLU A 93 -16.78 3.16 -7.18
N ASN A 94 -15.67 3.80 -6.78
CA ASN A 94 -14.40 3.72 -7.51
C ASN A 94 -13.86 2.29 -7.50
N VAL A 95 -13.94 1.62 -6.34
CA VAL A 95 -13.50 0.22 -6.18
C VAL A 95 -14.42 -0.72 -6.96
N VAL A 96 -15.73 -0.53 -6.86
CA VAL A 96 -16.73 -1.36 -7.56
C VAL A 96 -16.57 -1.25 -9.08
N GLU A 97 -16.35 -0.04 -9.62
CA GLU A 97 -16.10 0.15 -11.07
C GLU A 97 -14.87 -0.65 -11.50
N LEU A 98 -13.74 -0.53 -10.77
CA LEU A 98 -12.53 -1.30 -11.09
C LEU A 98 -12.77 -2.80 -10.96
N SER A 99 -13.41 -3.24 -9.87
CA SER A 99 -13.69 -4.67 -9.65
C SER A 99 -14.52 -5.30 -10.76
N GLN A 100 -15.53 -4.59 -11.26
CA GLN A 100 -16.34 -5.04 -12.41
C GLN A 100 -15.51 -5.16 -13.69
N MET A 101 -14.60 -4.21 -13.93
CA MET A 101 -13.69 -4.29 -15.08
C MET A 101 -12.74 -5.49 -14.93
N LEU A 102 -12.16 -5.70 -13.72
CA LEU A 102 -11.29 -6.84 -13.44
C LEU A 102 -12.02 -8.16 -13.69
N LEU A 103 -13.23 -8.30 -13.17
CA LEU A 103 -14.05 -9.50 -13.39
C LEU A 103 -14.29 -9.79 -14.89
N TYR A 104 -14.62 -8.76 -15.66
CA TYR A 104 -14.80 -8.89 -17.10
C TYR A 104 -13.51 -9.34 -17.81
N TYR A 105 -12.39 -8.67 -17.54
CA TYR A 105 -11.12 -8.98 -18.19
C TYR A 105 -10.48 -10.30 -17.70
N GLU A 106 -10.65 -10.68 -16.45
CA GLU A 106 -10.26 -12.00 -15.95
C GLU A 106 -10.98 -13.10 -16.73
N LYS A 107 -12.30 -12.94 -16.91
CA LYS A 107 -13.11 -13.91 -17.62
C LYS A 107 -12.70 -14.10 -19.09
N ILE A 108 -12.50 -13.00 -19.83
CA ILE A 108 -12.15 -13.11 -21.26
C ILE A 108 -10.71 -13.53 -21.50
N ASN A 109 -9.81 -13.39 -20.50
CA ASN A 109 -8.42 -13.86 -20.58
C ASN A 109 -8.20 -15.20 -19.89
N ASN A 110 -9.26 -15.93 -19.48
CA ASN A 110 -9.21 -17.21 -18.77
C ASN A 110 -8.38 -17.16 -17.47
N ILE A 111 -8.42 -16.04 -16.75
CA ILE A 111 -7.83 -15.85 -15.42
C ILE A 111 -8.93 -16.16 -14.40
N HIS A 112 -8.56 -16.87 -13.31
CA HIS A 112 -9.50 -17.17 -12.24
C HIS A 112 -10.03 -15.87 -11.60
N GLU A 113 -11.34 -15.80 -11.38
CA GLU A 113 -12.01 -14.65 -10.75
C GLU A 113 -11.39 -14.34 -9.38
N GLY A 114 -11.16 -13.06 -9.10
CA GLY A 114 -10.57 -12.60 -7.85
C GLY A 114 -9.04 -12.73 -7.75
N THR A 115 -8.37 -13.14 -8.82
CA THR A 115 -6.90 -13.23 -8.88
C THR A 115 -6.25 -11.86 -8.70
N ILE A 116 -6.76 -10.84 -9.40
CA ILE A 116 -6.17 -9.50 -9.37
C ILE A 116 -6.70 -8.75 -8.14
N LYS A 117 -5.75 -8.26 -7.34
CA LYS A 117 -6.03 -7.54 -6.08
C LYS A 117 -5.97 -6.03 -6.27
N ILE A 118 -6.59 -5.32 -5.35
CA ILE A 118 -6.71 -3.86 -5.38
C ILE A 118 -6.12 -3.27 -4.10
N GLN A 119 -5.30 -2.23 -4.27
CA GLN A 119 -4.97 -1.28 -3.21
C GLN A 119 -5.69 0.04 -3.51
N GLY A 120 -6.52 0.52 -2.60
CA GLY A 120 -7.17 1.83 -2.72
C GLY A 120 -6.28 2.95 -2.19
N ALA A 121 -5.99 3.97 -3.02
CA ALA A 121 -5.24 5.15 -2.56
C ALA A 121 -6.20 6.26 -2.15
N ILE A 122 -6.17 6.59 -0.86
CA ILE A 122 -6.98 7.62 -0.23
C ILE A 122 -6.15 8.90 -0.19
N GLU A 123 -6.52 9.87 -1.03
CA GLU A 123 -5.70 11.05 -1.34
C GLU A 123 -6.50 12.36 -1.26
N THR A 124 -7.76 12.29 -0.81
CA THR A 124 -8.63 13.45 -0.66
C THR A 124 -9.38 13.43 0.67
N PRO A 125 -9.86 14.59 1.17
CA PRO A 125 -10.71 14.65 2.37
C PRO A 125 -11.97 13.77 2.27
N LYS A 126 -12.59 13.71 1.08
CA LYS A 126 -13.74 12.85 0.81
C LYS A 126 -13.37 11.38 0.94
N GLY A 127 -12.24 10.96 0.37
CA GLY A 127 -11.73 9.59 0.49
C GLY A 127 -11.43 9.23 1.95
N VAL A 128 -10.85 10.14 2.73
CA VAL A 128 -10.63 9.93 4.18
C VAL A 128 -11.95 9.67 4.90
N LEU A 129 -12.97 10.49 4.69
CA LEU A 129 -14.28 10.31 5.35
C LEU A 129 -14.98 9.01 4.93
N ASN A 130 -14.73 8.50 3.74
CA ASN A 130 -15.29 7.26 3.21
C ASN A 130 -14.34 6.07 3.30
N ALA A 131 -13.24 6.18 4.07
CA ALA A 131 -12.19 5.15 4.12
C ALA A 131 -12.71 3.75 4.49
N LEU A 132 -13.70 3.66 5.38
CA LEU A 132 -14.30 2.39 5.76
C LEU A 132 -15.10 1.77 4.60
N GLU A 133 -15.93 2.56 3.91
CA GLU A 133 -16.70 2.07 2.77
C GLU A 133 -15.78 1.63 1.61
N ILE A 134 -14.66 2.32 1.41
CA ILE A 134 -13.63 1.93 0.44
C ILE A 134 -13.01 0.59 0.84
N ALA A 135 -12.61 0.43 2.10
CA ALA A 135 -11.99 -0.79 2.60
C ALA A 135 -12.92 -2.02 2.54
N GLU A 136 -14.21 -1.83 2.71
CA GLU A 136 -15.23 -2.89 2.67
C GLU A 136 -15.86 -3.12 1.30
N ALA A 137 -15.48 -2.34 0.28
CA ALA A 137 -16.19 -2.29 -1.00
C ALA A 137 -16.14 -3.61 -1.80
N ASP A 138 -15.04 -4.36 -1.70
CA ASP A 138 -14.85 -5.61 -2.46
C ASP A 138 -13.79 -6.50 -1.81
N ASN A 139 -13.93 -7.81 -1.91
CA ASN A 139 -12.96 -8.80 -1.39
C ASN A 139 -11.60 -8.78 -2.13
N ARG A 140 -11.48 -8.02 -3.21
CA ARG A 140 -10.21 -7.78 -3.91
C ARG A 140 -9.34 -6.75 -3.19
N ILE A 141 -9.92 -5.92 -2.31
CA ILE A 141 -9.16 -4.95 -1.53
C ILE A 141 -8.27 -5.70 -0.55
N VAL A 142 -6.97 -5.57 -0.72
CA VAL A 142 -5.96 -6.15 0.19
C VAL A 142 -5.28 -5.08 1.04
N SER A 143 -5.36 -3.84 0.61
CA SER A 143 -4.81 -2.71 1.37
C SER A 143 -5.45 -1.38 0.98
N ILE A 144 -5.38 -0.41 1.89
CA ILE A 144 -5.62 1.00 1.61
C ILE A 144 -4.37 1.81 1.94
N SER A 145 -4.18 2.92 1.26
CA SER A 145 -3.00 3.76 1.47
C SER A 145 -3.38 5.23 1.61
N PHE A 146 -2.60 5.97 2.37
CA PHE A 146 -2.76 7.41 2.50
C PHE A 146 -1.80 8.16 1.59
N GLY A 147 -2.30 9.13 0.82
CA GLY A 147 -1.52 10.01 -0.04
C GLY A 147 -1.65 11.47 0.40
N THR A 148 -0.58 12.03 0.99
CA THR A 148 -0.62 13.40 1.53
C THR A 148 -0.44 14.49 0.49
N GLY A 149 0.11 14.18 -0.70
CA GLY A 149 0.30 15.18 -1.76
C GLY A 149 -1.01 15.81 -2.19
N ASP A 150 -1.90 15.00 -2.75
CA ASP A 150 -3.21 15.49 -3.20
C ASP A 150 -4.14 15.86 -2.06
N TYR A 151 -4.00 15.20 -0.89
CA TYR A 151 -4.74 15.57 0.31
C TYR A 151 -4.48 17.03 0.73
N THR A 152 -3.21 17.44 0.79
CA THR A 152 -2.86 18.85 1.12
C THR A 152 -3.30 19.83 0.03
N ASN A 153 -3.18 19.43 -1.24
CA ASN A 153 -3.67 20.22 -2.37
C ASN A 153 -5.19 20.47 -2.27
N CYS A 154 -5.97 19.43 -1.97
CA CYS A 154 -7.43 19.52 -1.80
C CYS A 154 -7.82 20.44 -0.63
N LEU A 155 -7.04 20.45 0.45
CA LEU A 155 -7.27 21.32 1.61
C LEU A 155 -6.74 22.73 1.41
N CYS A 156 -5.99 23.00 0.35
CA CYS A 156 -5.30 24.27 0.10
C CYS A 156 -4.39 24.68 1.27
N ILE A 157 -3.65 23.72 1.85
CA ILE A 157 -2.74 23.94 2.97
C ILE A 157 -1.30 23.58 2.58
N ASP A 158 -0.35 24.27 3.20
CA ASP A 158 1.06 23.94 3.05
C ASP A 158 1.39 22.65 3.79
N ARG A 159 2.25 21.83 3.19
CA ARG A 159 2.79 20.65 3.85
C ARG A 159 3.86 21.06 4.86
N THR A 160 3.60 20.83 6.12
CA THR A 160 4.55 21.12 7.20
C THR A 160 5.18 19.85 7.73
N LYS A 161 6.18 20.00 8.62
CA LYS A 161 6.75 18.87 9.39
C LYS A 161 5.89 18.50 10.61
N GLU A 162 4.81 19.23 10.87
CA GLU A 162 3.92 19.00 12.00
C GLU A 162 3.15 17.69 11.84
N LYS A 163 3.30 16.77 12.79
CA LYS A 163 2.67 15.46 12.75
C LYS A 163 1.15 15.53 12.91
N GLU A 164 0.67 16.56 13.59
CA GLU A 164 -0.74 16.83 13.86
C GLU A 164 -1.56 17.08 12.60
N GLN A 165 -0.95 17.65 11.55
CA GLN A 165 -1.61 17.98 10.29
C GLN A 165 -2.34 16.79 9.68
N PHE A 166 -1.80 15.58 9.83
CA PHE A 166 -2.35 14.36 9.24
C PHE A 166 -2.88 13.35 10.27
N LEU A 167 -2.82 13.69 11.56
CA LEU A 167 -3.12 12.75 12.65
C LEU A 167 -4.51 12.13 12.51
N TYR A 168 -5.54 12.95 12.27
CA TYR A 168 -6.89 12.42 12.09
C TYR A 168 -7.00 11.47 10.89
N ALA A 169 -6.55 11.89 9.73
CA ALA A 169 -6.62 11.09 8.52
C ALA A 169 -5.85 9.76 8.65
N ARG A 170 -4.62 9.82 9.17
CA ARG A 170 -3.80 8.63 9.42
C ARG A 170 -4.47 7.68 10.40
N SER A 171 -4.91 8.17 11.55
CA SER A 171 -5.56 7.35 12.58
C SER A 171 -6.83 6.70 12.07
N TYR A 172 -7.64 7.42 11.32
CA TYR A 172 -8.90 6.91 10.79
C TYR A 172 -8.67 5.85 9.69
N ILE A 173 -7.74 6.08 8.76
CA ILE A 173 -7.38 5.10 7.71
C ILE A 173 -6.84 3.82 8.33
N ALA A 174 -5.90 3.91 9.28
CA ALA A 174 -5.36 2.75 9.98
C ALA A 174 -6.45 1.98 10.74
N LEU A 175 -7.36 2.68 11.42
CA LEU A 175 -8.50 2.08 12.11
C LEU A 175 -9.42 1.32 11.14
N CYS A 176 -9.74 1.91 9.98
CA CYS A 176 -10.58 1.28 8.96
C CYS A 176 -9.93 0.01 8.40
N ALA A 177 -8.64 0.07 8.06
CA ALA A 177 -7.89 -1.09 7.56
C ALA A 177 -7.87 -2.23 8.59
N ASN A 178 -7.56 -1.92 9.86
CA ASN A 178 -7.56 -2.89 10.94
C ASN A 178 -8.94 -3.52 11.19
N LYS A 179 -10.02 -2.74 11.13
CA LYS A 179 -11.40 -3.25 11.28
C LYS A 179 -11.74 -4.30 10.22
N VAL A 180 -11.25 -4.11 9.00
CA VAL A 180 -11.50 -5.02 7.87
C VAL A 180 -10.50 -6.17 7.83
N GLY A 181 -9.35 -6.02 8.48
CA GLY A 181 -8.27 -7.01 8.48
C GLY A 181 -7.42 -6.96 7.22
N ILE A 182 -7.24 -5.79 6.63
CA ILE A 182 -6.39 -5.52 5.47
C ILE A 182 -5.19 -4.64 5.85
N ASP A 183 -4.19 -4.61 4.99
CA ASP A 183 -3.02 -3.76 5.20
C ASP A 183 -3.30 -2.27 5.02
N SER A 184 -2.50 -1.44 5.67
CA SER A 184 -2.46 0.01 5.44
C SER A 184 -1.04 0.51 5.24
N THR A 185 -0.84 1.35 4.21
CA THR A 185 0.45 1.96 3.94
C THR A 185 0.37 3.47 3.99
N ASP A 186 1.31 4.09 4.71
CA ASP A 186 1.37 5.54 4.78
C ASP A 186 2.09 6.14 3.57
N THR A 187 1.91 7.44 3.41
CA THR A 187 2.42 8.29 2.33
C THR A 187 3.95 8.24 2.17
N VAL A 188 4.44 8.83 1.09
CA VAL A 188 5.87 9.04 0.83
C VAL A 188 6.44 10.20 1.66
N PHE A 189 7.77 10.19 1.89
CA PHE A 189 8.52 11.25 2.53
C PHE A 189 9.49 11.87 1.52
N PHE A 190 9.33 13.16 1.25
CA PHE A 190 10.00 13.81 0.11
C PHE A 190 11.43 14.29 0.39
N ASP A 191 11.75 14.62 1.65
CA ASP A 191 13.09 15.10 1.99
C ASP A 191 14.07 13.92 2.18
N LEU A 192 14.74 13.53 1.10
CA LEU A 192 15.69 12.42 1.13
C LEU A 192 16.93 12.66 2.01
N LYS A 193 17.18 13.91 2.42
CA LYS A 193 18.30 14.25 3.29
C LYS A 193 17.94 14.16 4.76
N ASP A 194 16.66 14.30 5.10
CA ASP A 194 16.15 14.24 6.48
C ASP A 194 15.81 12.78 6.85
N THR A 195 16.85 11.99 7.05
CA THR A 195 16.71 10.57 7.39
C THR A 195 16.14 10.37 8.80
N GLU A 196 16.41 11.28 9.72
CA GLU A 196 15.89 11.21 11.09
C GLU A 196 14.39 11.55 11.11
N GLY A 197 13.97 12.63 10.45
CA GLY A 197 12.54 12.95 10.31
C GLY A 197 11.77 11.84 9.60
N PHE A 198 12.38 11.15 8.62
CA PHE A 198 11.77 9.97 8.00
C PHE A 198 11.60 8.81 8.99
N ARG A 199 12.62 8.55 9.83
CA ARG A 199 12.54 7.53 10.88
C ARG A 199 11.43 7.85 11.89
N GLU A 200 11.44 9.06 12.42
CA GLU A 200 10.41 9.51 13.37
C GLU A 200 8.99 9.43 12.80
N GLU A 201 8.79 9.82 11.54
CA GLU A 201 7.49 9.68 10.89
C GLU A 201 7.10 8.20 10.76
N THR A 202 8.06 7.33 10.38
CA THR A 202 7.82 5.89 10.23
C THR A 202 7.48 5.23 11.56
N GLU A 203 8.16 5.58 12.65
CA GLU A 203 7.84 5.13 14.00
C GLU A 203 6.46 5.61 14.46
N HIS A 204 6.15 6.87 14.19
CA HIS A 204 4.85 7.44 14.52
C HIS A 204 3.69 6.71 13.84
N ILE A 205 3.78 6.45 12.53
CA ILE A 205 2.69 5.76 11.80
C ILE A 205 2.55 4.29 12.21
N LYS A 206 3.64 3.64 12.60
CA LYS A 206 3.58 2.29 13.19
C LYS A 206 2.77 2.31 14.50
N LEU A 207 2.94 3.33 15.35
CA LEU A 207 2.14 3.49 16.58
C LEU A 207 0.66 3.74 16.30
N LEU A 208 0.33 4.34 15.15
CA LEU A 208 -1.06 4.54 14.71
C LEU A 208 -1.70 3.28 14.13
N GLY A 209 -0.93 2.21 13.90
CA GLY A 209 -1.42 0.93 13.40
C GLY A 209 -1.27 0.71 11.90
N PHE A 210 -0.48 1.51 11.20
CA PHE A 210 -0.08 1.20 9.83
C PHE A 210 0.81 -0.03 9.77
N THR A 211 0.71 -0.79 8.67
CA THR A 211 1.50 -2.01 8.43
C THR A 211 2.68 -1.77 7.49
N GLY A 212 2.76 -0.60 6.87
CA GLY A 212 3.84 -0.26 5.94
C GLY A 212 3.99 1.22 5.62
N LYS A 213 5.05 1.53 4.89
CA LYS A 213 5.42 2.88 4.47
C LYS A 213 5.77 2.92 2.99
N SER A 214 5.32 3.97 2.29
CA SER A 214 5.73 4.24 0.91
C SER A 214 7.09 4.93 0.87
N CYS A 215 7.96 4.46 -0.03
CA CYS A 215 9.31 4.99 -0.28
C CYS A 215 9.42 5.48 -1.72
N ILE A 216 10.16 6.57 -1.94
CA ILE A 216 10.48 7.10 -3.27
C ILE A 216 11.97 6.93 -3.62
N HIS A 217 12.76 6.42 -2.70
CA HIS A 217 14.19 6.17 -2.93
C HIS A 217 14.66 4.95 -2.13
N PRO A 218 15.56 4.10 -2.67
CA PRO A 218 16.05 2.91 -1.99
C PRO A 218 16.71 3.16 -0.63
N VAL A 219 17.28 4.34 -0.39
CA VAL A 219 17.89 4.71 0.91
C VAL A 219 16.89 4.67 2.06
N GLN A 220 15.59 4.81 1.79
CA GLN A 220 14.53 4.79 2.79
C GLN A 220 14.18 3.36 3.25
N ILE A 221 14.41 2.35 2.41
CA ILE A 221 13.98 0.97 2.66
C ILE A 221 14.56 0.39 3.95
N PRO A 222 15.89 0.47 4.21
CA PRO A 222 16.46 -0.07 5.45
C PRO A 222 15.87 0.56 6.72
N ILE A 223 15.50 1.84 6.68
CA ILE A 223 14.89 2.54 7.81
C ILE A 223 13.50 1.97 8.09
N VAL A 224 12.68 1.77 7.04
CA VAL A 224 11.35 1.17 7.18
C VAL A 224 11.47 -0.24 7.75
N HIS A 225 12.39 -1.07 7.24
CA HIS A 225 12.61 -2.42 7.76
C HIS A 225 13.04 -2.41 9.23
N GLN A 226 13.96 -1.53 9.63
CA GLN A 226 14.35 -1.41 11.03
C GLN A 226 13.20 -1.06 11.96
N VAL A 227 12.30 -0.18 11.51
CA VAL A 227 11.15 0.24 12.31
C VAL A 227 10.09 -0.86 12.38
N PHE A 228 9.72 -1.47 11.25
CA PHE A 228 8.61 -2.42 11.20
C PHE A 228 9.00 -3.85 11.63
N THR A 229 10.25 -4.26 11.45
CA THR A 229 10.70 -5.60 11.88
C THR A 229 10.70 -5.69 13.41
N PRO A 230 10.01 -6.67 14.00
CA PRO A 230 10.06 -6.89 15.44
C PRO A 230 11.48 -7.28 15.89
N ASP A 231 11.96 -6.73 17.00
CA ASP A 231 13.22 -7.17 17.58
C ASP A 231 13.11 -8.57 18.21
N SER A 232 14.26 -9.23 18.37
CA SER A 232 14.33 -10.61 18.89
C SER A 232 13.72 -10.74 20.29
N LYS A 233 13.79 -9.69 21.12
CA LYS A 233 13.23 -9.69 22.46
C LYS A 233 11.72 -9.68 22.42
N SER A 234 11.12 -8.80 21.62
CA SER A 234 9.66 -8.73 21.40
C SER A 234 9.10 -10.04 20.85
N VAL A 235 9.83 -10.69 19.93
CA VAL A 235 9.44 -12.00 19.40
C VAL A 235 9.45 -13.06 20.51
N GLN A 236 10.51 -13.12 21.33
CA GLN A 236 10.61 -14.08 22.43
C GLN A 236 9.55 -13.86 23.50
N GLU A 237 9.28 -12.60 23.86
CA GLU A 237 8.21 -12.24 24.80
C GLU A 237 6.83 -12.68 24.28
N SER A 238 6.54 -12.43 23.01
CA SER A 238 5.28 -12.87 22.39
C SER A 238 5.14 -14.39 22.36
N LEU A 239 6.22 -15.12 22.04
CA LEU A 239 6.23 -16.59 22.06
C LEU A 239 6.04 -17.14 23.48
N LYS A 240 6.62 -16.48 24.51
CA LYS A 240 6.38 -16.82 25.90
C LYS A 240 4.92 -16.64 26.28
N ILE A 241 4.32 -15.47 25.93
CA ILE A 241 2.91 -15.19 26.18
C ILE A 241 2.01 -16.26 25.57
N ILE A 242 2.20 -16.61 24.31
CA ILE A 242 1.40 -17.64 23.59
C ILE A 242 1.51 -19.00 24.32
N ARG A 243 2.71 -19.39 24.74
CA ARG A 243 2.94 -20.67 25.41
C ARG A 243 2.28 -20.73 26.79
N ASP A 244 2.48 -19.68 27.57
CA ASP A 244 1.96 -19.60 28.92
C ASP A 244 0.43 -19.49 28.93
N SER A 245 -0.16 -18.75 27.97
CA SER A 245 -1.62 -18.68 27.77
C SER A 245 -2.23 -20.03 27.40
N LYS A 246 -1.61 -20.82 26.52
CA LYS A 246 -2.07 -22.18 26.21
C LYS A 246 -2.07 -23.09 27.43
N THR A 247 -1.00 -23.05 28.22
CA THR A 247 -0.87 -23.85 29.45
C THR A 247 -1.90 -23.43 30.51
N ALA A 248 -2.20 -22.14 30.62
CA ALA A 248 -3.23 -21.64 31.53
C ALA A 248 -4.65 -22.05 31.09
N ALA A 249 -4.94 -21.96 29.78
CA ALA A 249 -6.21 -22.41 29.24
C ALA A 249 -6.48 -23.92 29.49
N GLU A 250 -5.46 -24.77 29.36
CA GLU A 250 -5.54 -26.19 29.70
C GLU A 250 -5.87 -26.45 31.19
N LYS A 251 -5.51 -25.49 32.08
CA LYS A 251 -5.81 -25.52 33.52
C LYS A 251 -7.10 -24.77 33.89
N GLY A 252 -7.87 -24.31 32.91
CA GLY A 252 -9.12 -23.56 33.10
C GLY A 252 -8.91 -22.13 33.63
N GLN A 253 -7.71 -21.56 33.46
CA GLN A 253 -7.38 -20.20 33.86
C GLN A 253 -7.57 -19.26 32.68
N GLY A 254 -8.42 -18.22 32.81
CA GLY A 254 -8.73 -17.24 31.77
C GLY A 254 -7.78 -16.05 31.72
N VAL A 255 -6.92 -15.88 32.72
CA VAL A 255 -5.97 -14.74 32.83
C VAL A 255 -4.63 -15.27 33.37
N ILE A 256 -3.58 -14.78 32.79
CA ILE A 256 -2.21 -15.07 33.26
C ILE A 256 -1.47 -13.77 33.63
N VAL A 257 -0.50 -13.89 34.53
CA VAL A 257 0.40 -12.77 34.88
C VAL A 257 1.81 -13.14 34.43
N ILE A 258 2.35 -12.33 33.53
CA ILE A 258 3.73 -12.50 33.03
C ILE A 258 4.52 -11.24 33.39
N ASP A 259 5.62 -11.40 34.11
CA ASP A 259 6.50 -10.32 34.55
C ASP A 259 5.74 -9.14 35.23
N GLY A 260 4.70 -9.48 36.03
CA GLY A 260 3.87 -8.52 36.76
C GLY A 260 2.78 -7.82 35.94
N LYS A 261 2.63 -8.17 34.67
CA LYS A 261 1.57 -7.65 33.79
C LYS A 261 0.49 -8.71 33.57
N MET A 262 -0.76 -8.28 33.65
CA MET A 262 -1.91 -9.10 33.29
C MET A 262 -1.96 -9.25 31.77
N VAL A 263 -2.11 -10.46 31.27
CA VAL A 263 -2.22 -10.83 29.86
C VAL A 263 -3.48 -11.68 29.65
#